data_05fe7cb03329b2e7d4548673be0873ed
#
_entry.id   05fe7cb03329b2e7d4548673be0873ed
#
_cell.length_a   1.000
_cell.length_b   1.000
_cell.length_c   1.000
_cell.angle_alpha   90.00
_cell.angle_beta   90.00
_cell.angle_gamma   90.00
#
_symmetry.space_group_name_H-M   'P 1'
#
loop_
_entity.id
_entity.type
_entity.pdbx_description
1 polymer ?
#
loop_
_entity_poly.entity_id
_entity_poly.type
_entity_poly.pdbx_seq_one_letter_code
_entity_poly.pdbx_strand_id
1 'polypeptide(L)'
;MNAAQTYYKNMIYTDKYAEAERELRVIIDDLMRQELELLQTALERDRYQKGKKTKKTAKKARRSGKRSKKKKEKDLTPDRTTESLFEELVMNGIIRKVPDIRLDSFLGDRPYAQRSGINPTPGDIRQILTEYAILPLGCVTIRSNAPCIRSILIAGPKGSGKKSLVYSICNEVGAVLFDLTPAKIVGKYPGKSGLIMLMHLVLKVSRLLQPSVIFMDNAETPFMKKVPKGDRTDPKRLKKDLPKLIKNIAEEDRVLFI
;
A
#
# COMPACT_ATOMS: atom_id res chain seq x y z
N MET A 1 40.82 -33.44 2.27
CA MET A 1 39.94 -32.65 1.37
C MET A 1 40.58 -32.70 -0.02
N ASN A 2 39.89 -33.26 -0.99
CA ASN A 2 40.38 -33.33 -2.36
C ASN A 2 40.24 -31.94 -3.00
N ALA A 3 41.38 -31.32 -3.34
CA ALA A 3 41.42 -30.01 -4.01
C ALA A 3 40.70 -29.98 -5.37
N ALA A 4 40.44 -31.15 -5.96
CA ALA A 4 39.71 -31.32 -7.21
C ALA A 4 38.16 -31.16 -7.06
N GLN A 5 37.65 -31.06 -5.85
CA GLN A 5 36.20 -30.91 -5.57
C GLN A 5 35.81 -29.49 -5.13
N THR A 6 36.72 -28.55 -5.13
CA THR A 6 36.44 -27.15 -4.85
C THR A 6 35.86 -26.47 -6.09
N TYR A 7 34.56 -26.13 -6.03
CA TYR A 7 33.96 -25.33 -7.08
C TYR A 7 34.11 -23.83 -6.76
N TYR A 8 34.38 -23.05 -7.79
CA TYR A 8 34.44 -21.60 -7.66
C TYR A 8 33.00 -21.02 -7.72
N LYS A 9 32.49 -20.68 -6.56
CA LYS A 9 31.13 -20.18 -6.38
C LYS A 9 30.79 -18.99 -7.30
N ASN A 10 31.74 -18.07 -7.45
CA ASN A 10 31.59 -16.89 -8.30
C ASN A 10 31.47 -17.24 -9.79
N MET A 11 32.15 -18.28 -10.24
CA MET A 11 32.09 -18.70 -11.64
C MET A 11 30.73 -19.32 -11.97
N ILE A 12 30.20 -20.14 -11.07
CA ILE A 12 28.87 -20.73 -11.22
C ILE A 12 27.78 -19.61 -11.18
N TYR A 13 27.95 -18.62 -10.32
CA TYR A 13 27.04 -17.50 -10.28
C TYR A 13 27.03 -16.72 -11.61
N THR A 14 28.21 -16.38 -12.16
CA THR A 14 28.31 -15.67 -13.44
C THR A 14 27.66 -16.44 -14.59
N ASP A 15 27.90 -17.74 -14.67
CA ASP A 15 27.32 -18.59 -15.72
C ASP A 15 25.79 -18.70 -15.58
N LYS A 16 25.31 -18.91 -14.37
CA LYS A 16 23.88 -18.99 -14.08
C LYS A 16 23.15 -17.65 -14.23
N TYR A 17 23.81 -16.54 -13.90
CA TYR A 17 23.27 -15.21 -14.17
C TYR A 17 23.10 -14.96 -15.67
N ALA A 18 24.10 -15.30 -16.47
CA ALA A 18 24.03 -15.11 -17.93
C ALA A 18 22.96 -16.01 -18.59
N GLU A 19 22.72 -17.20 -18.03
CA GLU A 19 21.64 -18.09 -18.50
C GLU A 19 20.26 -17.53 -18.12
N ALA A 20 20.07 -17.18 -16.84
CA ALA A 20 18.84 -16.59 -16.33
C ALA A 20 18.52 -15.23 -16.99
N GLU A 21 19.53 -14.39 -17.24
CA GLU A 21 19.35 -13.12 -17.94
C GLU A 21 18.80 -13.31 -19.36
N ARG A 22 19.31 -14.32 -20.09
CA ARG A 22 18.81 -14.61 -21.44
C ARG A 22 17.36 -15.08 -21.43
N GLU A 23 17.00 -15.96 -20.51
CA GLU A 23 15.63 -16.44 -20.35
C GLU A 23 14.67 -15.31 -19.94
N LEU A 24 15.08 -14.50 -18.97
CA LEU A 24 14.28 -13.36 -18.50
C LEU A 24 14.14 -12.28 -19.55
N ARG A 25 15.14 -12.01 -20.37
CA ARG A 25 15.03 -11.03 -21.46
C ARG A 25 13.91 -11.38 -22.43
N VAL A 26 13.79 -12.64 -22.82
CA VAL A 26 12.71 -13.07 -23.73
C VAL A 26 11.34 -12.79 -23.11
N ILE A 27 11.18 -13.14 -21.83
CA ILE A 27 9.91 -12.93 -21.12
C ILE A 27 9.59 -11.43 -20.98
N ILE A 28 10.61 -10.64 -20.63
CA ILE A 28 10.44 -9.17 -20.47
C ILE A 28 10.12 -8.53 -21.82
N ASP A 29 10.80 -8.92 -22.88
CA ASP A 29 10.55 -8.37 -24.23
C ASP A 29 9.12 -8.69 -24.69
N ASP A 30 8.59 -9.86 -24.41
CA ASP A 30 7.22 -10.23 -24.74
C ASP A 30 6.21 -9.45 -23.90
N LEU A 31 6.45 -9.27 -22.61
CA LEU A 31 5.61 -8.46 -21.74
C LEU A 31 5.60 -6.99 -22.19
N MET A 32 6.77 -6.43 -22.52
CA MET A 32 6.87 -5.05 -23.02
C MET A 32 6.17 -4.86 -24.36
N ARG A 33 6.23 -5.85 -25.28
CA ARG A 33 5.47 -5.81 -26.53
C ARG A 33 3.97 -5.78 -26.29
N GLN A 34 3.47 -6.63 -25.39
CA GLN A 34 2.06 -6.65 -25.02
C GLN A 34 1.62 -5.32 -24.39
N GLU A 35 2.44 -4.74 -23.54
CA GLU A 35 2.13 -3.45 -22.91
C GLU A 35 2.13 -2.30 -23.94
N LEU A 36 3.09 -2.29 -24.87
CA LEU A 36 3.12 -1.33 -25.98
C LEU A 36 1.89 -1.43 -26.87
N GLU A 37 1.42 -2.63 -27.17
CA GLU A 37 0.20 -2.87 -27.97
C GLU A 37 -1.03 -2.33 -27.22
N LEU A 38 -1.14 -2.60 -25.92
CA LEU A 38 -2.20 -2.07 -25.08
C LEU A 38 -2.18 -0.53 -25.03
N LEU A 39 -1.00 0.08 -24.91
CA LEU A 39 -0.84 1.54 -24.92
C LEU A 39 -1.20 2.13 -26.28
N GLN A 40 -0.81 1.50 -27.39
CA GLN A 40 -1.19 1.93 -28.73
C GLN A 40 -2.70 1.88 -28.94
N THR A 41 -3.34 0.79 -28.52
CA THR A 41 -4.82 0.67 -28.64
C THR A 41 -5.55 1.67 -27.75
N ALA A 42 -5.00 1.99 -26.58
CA ALA A 42 -5.54 3.03 -25.71
C ALA A 42 -5.39 4.43 -26.35
N LEU A 43 -4.25 4.73 -26.93
CA LEU A 43 -3.97 6.00 -27.61
C LEU A 43 -4.87 6.18 -28.85
N GLU A 44 -5.11 5.12 -29.60
CA GLU A 44 -6.04 5.14 -30.73
C GLU A 44 -7.48 5.37 -30.28
N ARG A 45 -7.92 4.73 -29.18
CA ARG A 45 -9.24 4.98 -28.61
C ARG A 45 -9.41 6.43 -28.19
N ASP A 46 -8.39 7.02 -27.58
CA ASP A 46 -8.41 8.44 -27.19
C ASP A 46 -8.43 9.38 -28.39
N ARG A 47 -7.70 9.05 -29.45
CA ARG A 47 -7.76 9.81 -30.72
C ARG A 47 -9.16 9.72 -31.35
N TYR A 48 -9.78 8.54 -31.37
CA TYR A 48 -11.16 8.36 -31.85
C TYR A 48 -12.19 9.09 -30.99
N GLN A 49 -12.00 9.19 -29.68
CA GLN A 49 -12.90 9.92 -28.81
C GLN A 49 -12.78 11.44 -28.95
N LYS A 50 -11.56 11.96 -29.18
CA LYS A 50 -11.33 13.39 -29.46
C LYS A 50 -11.94 13.82 -30.82
N GLY A 51 -12.00 12.93 -31.80
CA GLY A 51 -12.63 13.20 -33.11
C GLY A 51 -14.15 13.20 -33.11
N LYS A 52 -14.82 12.72 -32.05
CA LYS A 52 -16.29 12.59 -31.95
C LYS A 52 -16.99 13.55 -31.01
N LYS A 53 -16.36 14.67 -30.61
CA LYS A 53 -17.05 15.76 -29.89
C LYS A 53 -17.73 16.73 -30.83
N THR A 54 -18.62 16.23 -31.70
CA THR A 54 -19.63 17.04 -32.33
C THR A 54 -20.97 16.31 -32.26
N LYS A 55 -21.86 16.90 -31.45
CA LYS A 55 -23.31 16.73 -31.43
C LYS A 55 -23.89 15.31 -31.34
N LYS A 56 -24.34 14.92 -30.16
CA LYS A 56 -25.62 14.17 -30.04
C LYS A 56 -26.40 14.64 -28.82
N THR A 57 -27.47 15.34 -29.13
CA THR A 57 -28.62 15.67 -28.29
C THR A 57 -29.27 14.42 -27.68
N ALA A 58 -29.75 14.60 -26.47
CA ALA A 58 -30.38 13.61 -25.65
C ALA A 58 -31.59 12.92 -26.29
N LYS A 59 -31.71 11.61 -26.12
CA LYS A 59 -33.01 10.91 -26.01
C LYS A 59 -32.96 9.98 -24.79
N LYS A 60 -33.76 10.36 -23.79
CA LYS A 60 -34.11 9.51 -22.65
C LYS A 60 -34.83 8.27 -23.12
N ALA A 61 -34.36 7.09 -22.74
CA ALA A 61 -35.18 5.89 -22.67
C ALA A 61 -34.98 5.27 -21.27
N ARG A 62 -36.08 5.28 -20.51
CA ARG A 62 -36.25 4.54 -19.26
C ARG A 62 -36.21 3.06 -19.56
N ARG A 63 -35.35 2.31 -18.87
CA ARG A 63 -35.54 0.87 -18.66
C ARG A 63 -35.13 0.50 -17.24
N SER A 64 -36.09 -0.04 -16.53
CA SER A 64 -36.02 -0.65 -15.23
C SER A 64 -35.16 -1.92 -15.25
N GLY A 65 -34.35 -2.09 -14.24
CA GLY A 65 -33.57 -3.30 -14.01
C GLY A 65 -32.55 -3.03 -12.93
N LYS A 66 -32.97 -3.08 -11.66
CA LYS A 66 -32.07 -3.02 -10.51
C LYS A 66 -31.21 -4.30 -10.45
N ARG A 67 -30.03 -4.27 -11.01
CA ARG A 67 -28.88 -5.05 -10.53
C ARG A 67 -27.91 -4.05 -9.92
N SER A 68 -27.57 -4.25 -8.65
CA SER A 68 -26.61 -3.43 -7.91
C SER A 68 -25.23 -3.54 -8.57
N LYS A 69 -24.97 -2.68 -9.54
CA LYS A 69 -23.61 -2.47 -10.05
C LYS A 69 -22.80 -1.85 -8.91
N LYS A 70 -21.81 -2.57 -8.38
CA LYS A 70 -20.72 -1.94 -7.61
C LYS A 70 -20.33 -0.66 -8.36
N LYS A 71 -20.52 0.52 -7.76
CA LYS A 71 -20.08 1.79 -8.35
C LYS A 71 -18.57 1.67 -8.54
N LYS A 72 -18.11 1.55 -9.78
CA LYS A 72 -16.69 1.73 -10.09
C LYS A 72 -16.32 3.12 -9.60
N GLU A 73 -15.37 3.22 -8.71
CA GLU A 73 -14.82 4.51 -8.28
C GLU A 73 -14.34 5.25 -9.53
N LYS A 74 -14.78 6.51 -9.64
CA LYS A 74 -14.38 7.36 -10.76
C LYS A 74 -12.92 7.73 -10.54
N ASP A 75 -12.04 7.30 -11.43
CA ASP A 75 -10.65 7.74 -11.40
C ASP A 75 -10.57 9.25 -11.62
N LEU A 76 -10.01 9.95 -10.62
CA LEU A 76 -9.86 11.41 -10.66
C LEU A 76 -8.62 11.85 -11.44
N THR A 77 -7.73 10.93 -11.73
CA THR A 77 -6.44 11.20 -12.39
C THR A 77 -6.15 10.18 -13.51
N PRO A 78 -7.02 10.08 -14.55
CA PRO A 78 -6.83 9.10 -15.60
C PRO A 78 -5.64 9.39 -16.51
N ASP A 79 -5.26 10.67 -16.61
CA ASP A 79 -4.23 11.15 -17.56
C ASP A 79 -2.84 11.27 -16.92
N ARG A 80 -2.68 10.92 -15.64
CA ARG A 80 -1.42 11.06 -14.91
C ARG A 80 -0.69 9.74 -14.79
N THR A 81 0.62 9.76 -15.07
CA THR A 81 1.50 8.60 -14.89
C THR A 81 1.72 8.27 -13.40
N THR A 82 2.03 7.02 -13.11
CA THR A 82 2.35 6.54 -11.76
C THR A 82 3.51 7.29 -11.14
N GLU A 83 4.52 7.61 -11.93
CA GLU A 83 5.70 8.36 -11.51
C GLU A 83 5.33 9.77 -11.04
N SER A 84 4.54 10.49 -11.85
CA SER A 84 4.06 11.83 -11.48
C SER A 84 3.21 11.84 -10.20
N LEU A 85 2.40 10.79 -9.99
CA LEU A 85 1.61 10.65 -8.77
C LEU A 85 2.49 10.30 -7.55
N PHE A 86 3.51 9.47 -7.77
CA PHE A 86 4.50 9.12 -6.75
C PHE A 86 5.31 10.34 -6.33
N GLU A 87 5.86 11.09 -7.29
CA GLU A 87 6.60 12.32 -7.02
C GLU A 87 5.79 13.34 -6.23
N GLU A 88 4.52 13.54 -6.59
CA GLU A 88 3.62 14.42 -5.84
C GLU A 88 3.49 14.00 -4.37
N LEU A 89 3.33 12.71 -4.11
CA LEU A 89 3.22 12.19 -2.74
C LEU A 89 4.54 12.28 -1.96
N VAL A 90 5.68 12.09 -2.63
CA VAL A 90 7.02 12.27 -2.04
C VAL A 90 7.27 13.74 -1.70
N MET A 91 7.01 14.66 -2.63
CA MET A 91 7.17 16.11 -2.44
C MET A 91 6.28 16.62 -1.31
N ASN A 92 5.09 16.06 -1.19
CA ASN A 92 4.19 16.33 -0.07
C ASN A 92 4.60 15.60 1.23
N GLY A 93 5.67 14.81 1.23
CA GLY A 93 6.17 14.08 2.40
C GLY A 93 5.17 13.05 2.95
N ILE A 94 4.28 12.54 2.10
CA ILE A 94 3.34 11.45 2.43
C ILE A 94 4.04 10.12 2.28
N ILE A 95 4.78 9.92 1.19
CA ILE A 95 5.66 8.76 1.05
C ILE A 95 6.99 9.09 1.74
N ARG A 96 7.45 8.18 2.57
CA ARG A 96 8.65 8.37 3.38
C ARG A 96 9.57 7.17 3.30
N LYS A 97 10.87 7.46 3.33
CA LYS A 97 11.88 6.42 3.51
C LYS A 97 11.73 5.82 4.91
N VAL A 98 11.68 4.50 4.97
CA VAL A 98 11.59 3.75 6.22
C VAL A 98 12.98 3.62 6.82
N PRO A 99 13.17 3.87 8.14
CA PRO A 99 14.40 3.54 8.84
C PRO A 99 14.67 2.03 8.78
N ASP A 100 15.94 1.63 8.69
CA ASP A 100 16.31 0.21 8.68
C ASP A 100 16.17 -0.39 10.08
N ILE A 101 14.98 -0.86 10.40
CA ILE A 101 14.64 -1.50 11.68
C ILE A 101 14.03 -2.86 11.34
N ARG A 102 14.67 -3.93 11.84
CA ARG A 102 14.18 -5.29 11.64
C ARG A 102 13.31 -5.75 12.81
N LEU A 103 12.44 -6.73 12.54
CA LEU A 103 11.57 -7.29 13.56
C LEU A 103 12.40 -7.99 14.68
N ASP A 104 13.55 -8.55 14.34
CA ASP A 104 14.46 -9.18 15.31
C ASP A 104 15.05 -8.18 16.33
N SER A 105 15.09 -6.90 15.99
CA SER A 105 15.53 -5.84 16.93
C SER A 105 14.51 -5.59 18.03
N PHE A 106 13.27 -6.03 17.87
CA PHE A 106 12.24 -5.93 18.89
C PHE A 106 12.39 -7.08 19.88
N LEU A 107 12.91 -6.79 21.07
CA LEU A 107 13.21 -7.77 22.11
C LEU A 107 11.96 -8.53 22.54
N GLY A 108 12.10 -9.83 22.69
CA GLY A 108 11.05 -10.71 23.18
C GLY A 108 11.46 -12.17 23.01
N ASP A 109 11.29 -12.96 24.06
CA ASP A 109 11.54 -14.39 24.01
C ASP A 109 10.51 -15.08 23.09
N ARG A 110 10.88 -16.23 22.55
CA ARG A 110 9.98 -17.14 21.85
C ARG A 110 9.45 -18.17 22.83
N PRO A 111 8.39 -17.93 23.60
CA PRO A 111 7.93 -18.88 24.57
C PRO A 111 6.76 -19.66 24.02
N TYR A 112 7.03 -20.84 23.52
CA TYR A 112 5.94 -21.75 23.20
C TYR A 112 5.51 -22.67 24.35
N ALA A 113 6.34 -22.81 25.35
CA ALA A 113 6.19 -23.97 26.22
C ALA A 113 5.55 -23.71 27.58
N GLN A 114 5.44 -22.49 28.07
CA GLN A 114 5.03 -22.24 29.46
C GLN A 114 4.17 -21.00 29.61
N ARG A 115 2.96 -21.03 29.10
CA ARG A 115 1.98 -19.96 29.37
C ARG A 115 1.14 -20.32 30.59
N SER A 116 1.54 -19.86 31.73
CA SER A 116 0.67 -19.77 32.92
C SER A 116 0.14 -18.35 33.15
N GLY A 117 0.39 -17.40 32.27
CA GLY A 117 0.04 -15.99 32.43
C GLY A 117 -0.94 -15.46 31.36
N ILE A 118 -1.82 -14.54 31.76
CA ILE A 118 -2.89 -13.93 30.96
C ILE A 118 -2.36 -12.79 30.08
N ASN A 119 -1.15 -12.30 30.34
CA ASN A 119 -0.60 -11.13 29.64
C ASN A 119 0.22 -11.53 28.40
N PRO A 120 -0.05 -10.91 27.22
CA PRO A 120 0.72 -11.16 26.03
C PRO A 120 2.19 -10.72 26.22
N THR A 121 3.11 -11.54 25.77
CA THR A 121 4.54 -11.26 25.79
C THR A 121 4.96 -10.50 24.53
N PRO A 122 6.11 -9.80 24.52
CA PRO A 122 6.64 -9.21 23.28
C PRO A 122 6.85 -10.22 22.14
N GLY A 123 7.16 -11.48 22.48
CA GLY A 123 7.24 -12.56 21.50
C GLY A 123 5.90 -12.87 20.82
N ASP A 124 4.79 -12.80 21.56
CA ASP A 124 3.44 -12.96 21.02
C ASP A 124 3.09 -11.84 20.06
N ILE A 125 3.50 -10.60 20.37
CA ILE A 125 3.30 -9.45 19.49
C ILE A 125 4.04 -9.64 18.17
N ARG A 126 5.28 -10.12 18.21
CA ARG A 126 6.07 -10.44 17.00
C ARG A 126 5.39 -11.51 16.17
N GLN A 127 4.92 -12.57 16.78
CA GLN A 127 4.21 -13.66 16.10
C GLN A 127 2.93 -13.15 15.44
N ILE A 128 2.10 -12.42 16.16
CA ILE A 128 0.85 -11.85 15.63
C ILE A 128 1.13 -10.92 14.44
N LEU A 129 2.14 -10.06 14.54
CA LEU A 129 2.51 -9.19 13.43
C LEU A 129 3.03 -9.98 12.23
N THR A 130 3.78 -11.05 12.46
CA THR A 130 4.24 -11.93 11.38
C THR A 130 3.05 -12.58 10.68
N GLU A 131 2.13 -13.19 11.43
CA GLU A 131 0.99 -13.93 10.88
C GLU A 131 -0.04 -13.01 10.20
N TYR A 132 -0.35 -11.85 10.80
CA TYR A 132 -1.46 -10.99 10.36
C TYR A 132 -1.03 -9.80 9.50
N ALA A 133 0.24 -9.40 9.52
CA ALA A 133 0.74 -8.29 8.72
C ALA A 133 1.77 -8.75 7.69
N ILE A 134 2.89 -9.33 8.12
CA ILE A 134 4.04 -9.59 7.26
C ILE A 134 3.70 -10.66 6.20
N LEU A 135 3.18 -11.80 6.60
CA LEU A 135 2.87 -12.89 5.68
C LEU A 135 1.81 -12.51 4.63
N PRO A 136 0.67 -11.89 4.98
CA PRO A 136 -0.33 -11.50 3.98
C PRO A 136 0.13 -10.36 3.06
N LEU A 137 1.01 -9.47 3.52
CA LEU A 137 1.58 -8.42 2.67
C LEU A 137 2.66 -8.97 1.74
N GLY A 138 3.49 -9.90 2.22
CA GLY A 138 4.61 -10.46 1.48
C GLY A 138 4.21 -11.45 0.39
N CYS A 139 3.15 -12.23 0.61
CA CYS A 139 2.76 -13.32 -0.27
C CYS A 139 1.31 -13.19 -0.76
N VAL A 140 1.13 -13.18 -2.09
CA VAL A 140 -0.18 -13.11 -2.74
C VAL A 140 -1.05 -14.32 -2.40
N THR A 141 -0.46 -15.51 -2.41
CA THR A 141 -1.17 -16.77 -2.11
C THR A 141 -1.70 -16.79 -0.69
N ILE A 142 -0.90 -16.32 0.27
CA ILE A 142 -1.34 -16.21 1.67
C ILE A 142 -2.44 -15.17 1.78
N ARG A 143 -2.30 -14.02 1.11
CA ARG A 143 -3.31 -12.94 1.11
C ARG A 143 -4.67 -13.43 0.62
N SER A 144 -4.71 -14.25 -0.43
CA SER A 144 -5.96 -14.77 -0.99
C SER A 144 -6.64 -15.84 -0.13
N ASN A 145 -5.86 -16.61 0.65
CA ASN A 145 -6.37 -17.71 1.46
C ASN A 145 -6.57 -17.34 2.94
N ALA A 146 -5.90 -16.28 3.42
CA ALA A 146 -6.03 -15.81 4.80
C ALA A 146 -7.24 -14.87 4.95
N PRO A 147 -7.75 -14.68 6.18
CA PRO A 147 -8.77 -13.69 6.46
C PRO A 147 -8.32 -12.29 6.00
N CYS A 148 -9.19 -11.56 5.30
CA CYS A 148 -8.88 -10.24 4.79
C CYS A 148 -8.75 -9.20 5.91
N ILE A 149 -7.52 -8.95 6.35
CA ILE A 149 -7.20 -7.91 7.32
C ILE A 149 -6.83 -6.65 6.56
N ARG A 150 -7.67 -5.61 6.68
CA ARG A 150 -7.46 -4.30 6.03
C ARG A 150 -6.76 -3.31 6.94
N SER A 151 -6.88 -3.48 8.26
CA SER A 151 -6.28 -2.56 9.23
C SER A 151 -5.88 -3.26 10.51
N ILE A 152 -4.80 -2.78 11.11
CA ILE A 152 -4.29 -3.21 12.42
C ILE A 152 -4.14 -1.97 13.30
N LEU A 153 -4.63 -2.05 14.53
CA LEU A 153 -4.43 -1.01 15.54
C LEU A 153 -3.36 -1.45 16.54
N ILE A 154 -2.28 -0.70 16.61
CA ILE A 154 -1.21 -0.90 17.59
C ILE A 154 -1.39 0.12 18.71
N ALA A 155 -1.83 -0.34 19.87
CA ALA A 155 -2.05 0.49 21.05
C ALA A 155 -0.98 0.22 22.12
N GLY A 156 -0.61 1.25 22.89
CA GLY A 156 0.35 1.13 23.98
C GLY A 156 0.87 2.48 24.47
N PRO A 157 1.63 2.50 25.56
CA PRO A 157 2.18 3.73 26.15
C PRO A 157 3.20 4.40 25.20
N LYS A 158 3.48 5.66 25.46
CA LYS A 158 4.52 6.40 24.73
C LYS A 158 5.89 5.73 24.95
N GLY A 159 6.65 5.54 23.86
CA GLY A 159 7.97 4.91 23.94
C GLY A 159 7.97 3.37 23.83
N SER A 160 6.82 2.70 23.74
CA SER A 160 6.74 1.22 23.66
C SER A 160 7.14 0.61 22.30
N GLY A 161 7.77 1.36 21.41
CA GLY A 161 8.26 0.83 20.13
C GLY A 161 7.20 0.65 19.03
N LYS A 162 5.98 1.19 19.17
CA LYS A 162 4.90 1.07 18.16
C LYS A 162 5.33 1.45 16.75
N LYS A 163 6.01 2.59 16.60
CA LYS A 163 6.50 3.03 15.30
C LYS A 163 7.60 2.12 14.74
N SER A 164 8.46 1.63 15.63
CA SER A 164 9.51 0.68 15.24
C SER A 164 8.92 -0.61 14.70
N LEU A 165 7.80 -1.10 15.26
CA LEU A 165 7.08 -2.25 14.74
C LEU A 165 6.49 -1.99 13.34
N VAL A 166 5.94 -0.80 13.08
CA VAL A 166 5.47 -0.44 11.73
C VAL A 166 6.63 -0.42 10.73
N TYR A 167 7.76 0.17 11.12
CA TYR A 167 8.95 0.23 10.27
C TYR A 167 9.53 -1.17 10.01
N SER A 168 9.54 -2.04 11.02
CA SER A 168 9.99 -3.43 10.83
C SER A 168 9.07 -4.20 9.86
N ILE A 169 7.74 -4.03 9.94
CA ILE A 169 6.82 -4.62 8.96
C ILE A 169 7.16 -4.15 7.54
N CYS A 170 7.41 -2.85 7.36
CA CYS A 170 7.77 -2.32 6.03
C CYS A 170 9.09 -2.90 5.52
N ASN A 171 10.10 -3.01 6.37
CA ASN A 171 11.42 -3.53 5.98
C ASN A 171 11.40 -5.03 5.67
N GLU A 172 10.69 -5.82 6.48
CA GLU A 172 10.59 -7.29 6.26
C GLU A 172 9.90 -7.63 4.93
N VAL A 173 8.96 -6.79 4.50
CA VAL A 173 8.18 -7.02 3.28
C VAL A 173 8.69 -6.20 2.09
N GLY A 174 9.54 -5.19 2.33
CA GLY A 174 9.93 -4.20 1.33
C GLY A 174 8.77 -3.27 0.95
N ALA A 175 7.87 -2.97 1.89
CA ALA A 175 6.67 -2.18 1.62
C ALA A 175 6.93 -0.68 1.58
N VAL A 176 6.22 0.01 0.68
CA VAL A 176 6.22 1.48 0.62
C VAL A 176 5.36 2.03 1.75
N LEU A 177 5.90 2.99 2.50
CA LEU A 177 5.24 3.62 3.65
C LEU A 177 4.57 4.94 3.25
N PHE A 178 3.25 5.01 3.44
CA PHE A 178 2.43 6.21 3.28
C PHE A 178 2.05 6.76 4.66
N ASP A 179 2.50 7.95 5.01
CA ASP A 179 2.25 8.58 6.31
C ASP A 179 1.07 9.55 6.23
N LEU A 180 -0.09 9.13 6.71
CA LEU A 180 -1.32 9.94 6.80
C LEU A 180 -1.51 10.59 8.17
N THR A 181 -0.47 10.73 8.96
CA THR A 181 -0.53 11.42 10.25
C THR A 181 -1.05 12.85 10.08
N PRO A 182 -2.05 13.31 10.85
CA PRO A 182 -2.65 14.65 10.69
C PRO A 182 -1.63 15.78 10.66
N ALA A 183 -0.61 15.73 11.51
CA ALA A 183 0.47 16.70 11.55
C ALA A 183 1.30 16.80 10.26
N LYS A 184 1.34 15.74 9.45
CA LYS A 184 2.08 15.69 8.18
C LYS A 184 1.26 16.19 6.99
N ILE A 185 -0.06 16.18 7.13
CA ILE A 185 -1.01 16.56 6.07
C ILE A 185 -1.44 18.04 6.22
N VAL A 186 -1.07 18.69 7.33
CA VAL A 186 -1.41 20.10 7.60
C VAL A 186 -0.98 20.98 6.42
N GLY A 187 -1.90 21.84 5.97
CA GLY A 187 -1.65 22.78 4.87
C GLY A 187 -1.62 22.15 3.47
N LYS A 188 -1.63 20.82 3.37
CA LYS A 188 -1.62 20.10 2.10
C LYS A 188 -3.03 19.70 1.70
N TYR A 189 -3.30 19.72 0.41
CA TYR A 189 -4.62 19.36 -0.14
C TYR A 189 -5.77 20.08 0.59
N PRO A 190 -5.87 21.42 0.48
CA PRO A 190 -6.85 22.21 1.23
C PRO A 190 -8.29 21.91 0.78
N GLY A 191 -9.23 22.09 1.70
CA GLY A 191 -10.65 21.91 1.44
C GLY A 191 -11.09 20.45 1.30
N LYS A 192 -12.36 20.27 0.97
CA LYS A 192 -12.98 18.93 0.82
C LYS A 192 -12.51 18.22 -0.45
N SER A 193 -12.39 18.94 -1.56
CA SER A 193 -11.93 18.39 -2.84
C SER A 193 -10.47 17.96 -2.76
N GLY A 194 -9.61 18.75 -2.11
CA GLY A 194 -8.22 18.37 -1.87
C GLY A 194 -8.10 17.10 -1.05
N LEU A 195 -8.90 16.94 0.00
CA LEU A 195 -8.91 15.73 0.81
C LEU A 195 -9.34 14.48 0.01
N ILE A 196 -10.39 14.62 -0.81
CA ILE A 196 -10.85 13.53 -1.68
C ILE A 196 -9.74 13.12 -2.67
N MET A 197 -9.05 14.12 -3.23
CA MET A 197 -7.91 13.88 -4.12
C MET A 197 -6.79 13.15 -3.38
N LEU A 198 -6.41 13.59 -2.18
CA LEU A 198 -5.40 12.92 -1.36
C LEU A 198 -5.74 11.45 -1.11
N MET A 199 -6.98 11.16 -0.67
CA MET A 199 -7.42 9.78 -0.42
C MET A 199 -7.39 8.92 -1.69
N HIS A 200 -7.80 9.52 -2.82
CA HIS A 200 -7.73 8.88 -4.12
C HIS A 200 -6.28 8.57 -4.53
N LEU A 201 -5.37 9.55 -4.41
CA LEU A 201 -3.96 9.39 -4.75
C LEU A 201 -3.30 8.32 -3.90
N VAL A 202 -3.50 8.37 -2.57
CA VAL A 202 -2.93 7.38 -1.65
C VAL A 202 -3.42 5.98 -2.01
N LEU A 203 -4.72 5.78 -2.24
CA LEU A 203 -5.27 4.48 -2.57
C LEU A 203 -4.80 4.00 -3.96
N LYS A 204 -4.76 4.87 -4.95
CA LYS A 204 -4.30 4.53 -6.30
C LYS A 204 -2.83 4.15 -6.31
N VAL A 205 -1.97 4.97 -5.72
CA VAL A 205 -0.52 4.72 -5.70
C VAL A 205 -0.17 3.52 -4.81
N SER A 206 -0.86 3.34 -3.67
CA SER A 206 -0.64 2.16 -2.82
C SER A 206 -0.99 0.84 -3.49
N ARG A 207 -1.98 0.84 -4.39
CA ARG A 207 -2.32 -0.33 -5.22
C ARG A 207 -1.32 -0.58 -6.35
N LEU A 208 -0.74 0.47 -6.90
CA LEU A 208 0.25 0.36 -7.97
C LEU A 208 1.62 -0.07 -7.44
N LEU A 209 1.96 0.34 -6.23
CA LEU A 209 3.25 0.07 -5.58
C LEU A 209 3.11 -0.95 -4.43
N GLN A 210 2.47 -2.05 -4.70
CA GLN A 210 2.35 -3.14 -3.73
C GLN A 210 3.67 -3.89 -3.54
N PRO A 211 3.99 -4.33 -2.32
CA PRO A 211 3.25 -4.19 -1.07
C PRO A 211 3.36 -2.78 -0.49
N SER A 212 2.32 -2.31 0.20
CA SER A 212 2.31 -0.97 0.78
C SER A 212 1.60 -0.90 2.14
N VAL A 213 2.11 -0.02 2.99
CA VAL A 213 1.58 0.24 4.34
C VAL A 213 1.14 1.70 4.43
N ILE A 214 -0.11 1.91 4.80
CA ILE A 214 -0.66 3.23 5.09
C ILE A 214 -0.64 3.39 6.61
N PHE A 215 0.18 4.30 7.09
CA PHE A 215 0.43 4.54 8.51
C PHE A 215 -0.23 5.83 8.99
N MET A 216 -0.79 5.78 10.20
CA MET A 216 -1.33 6.96 10.86
C MET A 216 -0.96 6.97 12.34
N ASP A 217 -0.11 7.91 12.74
CA ASP A 217 0.18 8.14 14.16
C ASP A 217 -0.97 8.89 14.82
N ASN A 218 -1.25 8.58 16.09
CA ASN A 218 -2.34 9.17 16.86
C ASN A 218 -3.70 9.01 16.15
N ALA A 219 -4.03 7.78 15.75
CA ALA A 219 -5.24 7.45 15.00
C ALA A 219 -6.56 7.78 15.72
N GLU A 220 -6.50 8.05 17.02
CA GLU A 220 -7.64 8.52 17.82
C GLU A 220 -8.02 9.99 17.57
N THR A 221 -7.07 10.82 17.14
CA THR A 221 -7.26 12.29 17.05
C THR A 221 -8.41 12.71 16.13
N PRO A 222 -8.65 12.12 14.96
CA PRO A 222 -9.81 12.42 14.11
C PRO A 222 -11.16 12.16 14.78
N PHE A 223 -11.20 11.23 15.73
CA PHE A 223 -12.43 10.77 16.38
C PHE A 223 -12.72 11.43 17.72
N MET A 224 -11.79 12.22 18.24
CA MET A 224 -11.97 12.97 19.48
C MET A 224 -13.20 13.89 19.42
N LYS A 225 -13.96 13.96 20.52
CA LYS A 225 -15.12 14.87 20.64
C LYS A 225 -14.69 16.34 20.61
N LYS A 226 -13.64 16.67 21.36
CA LYS A 226 -13.06 18.01 21.43
C LYS A 226 -11.57 17.96 21.06
N VAL A 227 -11.17 18.79 20.13
CA VAL A 227 -9.75 18.99 19.78
C VAL A 227 -9.19 20.06 20.72
N PRO A 228 -8.00 19.90 21.28
CA PRO A 228 -7.35 20.93 22.08
C PRO A 228 -7.26 22.26 21.30
N LYS A 229 -7.49 23.39 21.98
CA LYS A 229 -7.50 24.73 21.32
C LYS A 229 -6.17 25.10 20.66
N GLY A 230 -5.07 24.46 21.06
CA GLY A 230 -3.73 24.68 20.49
C GLY A 230 -3.40 23.80 19.30
N ASP A 231 -4.26 22.84 18.96
CA ASP A 231 -4.00 21.91 17.85
C ASP A 231 -4.43 22.52 16.50
N ARG A 232 -3.42 22.84 15.66
CA ARG A 232 -3.60 23.42 14.33
C ARG A 232 -3.67 22.34 13.24
N THR A 233 -3.67 21.05 13.60
CA THR A 233 -3.57 19.95 12.65
C THR A 233 -4.90 19.58 11.97
N ASP A 234 -6.02 20.16 12.43
CA ASP A 234 -7.39 19.87 11.95
C ASP A 234 -7.65 18.36 11.71
N PRO A 235 -7.48 17.52 12.73
CA PRO A 235 -7.56 16.07 12.55
C PRO A 235 -8.98 15.61 12.18
N LYS A 236 -10.02 16.35 12.57
CA LYS A 236 -11.43 16.01 12.29
C LYS A 236 -11.78 15.94 10.81
N ARG A 237 -10.98 16.59 9.98
CA ARG A 237 -11.07 16.55 8.52
C ARG A 237 -11.04 15.12 7.98
N LEU A 238 -10.22 14.24 8.58
CA LEU A 238 -10.06 12.84 8.17
C LEU A 238 -11.18 11.90 8.62
N LYS A 239 -11.99 12.31 9.59
CA LYS A 239 -12.96 11.45 10.29
C LYS A 239 -13.90 10.68 9.36
N LYS A 240 -14.39 11.32 8.28
CA LYS A 240 -15.37 10.70 7.36
C LYS A 240 -14.72 9.88 6.24
N ASP A 241 -13.53 10.27 5.81
CA ASP A 241 -12.92 9.69 4.62
C ASP A 241 -11.96 8.55 4.95
N LEU A 242 -11.38 8.53 6.15
CA LEU A 242 -10.53 7.44 6.63
C LEU A 242 -11.25 6.06 6.65
N PRO A 243 -12.47 5.93 7.21
CA PRO A 243 -13.19 4.67 7.17
C PRO A 243 -13.55 4.22 5.75
N LYS A 244 -13.77 5.16 4.83
CA LYS A 244 -14.02 4.85 3.41
C LYS A 244 -12.76 4.32 2.75
N LEU A 245 -11.61 4.95 3.01
CA LEU A 245 -10.32 4.50 2.49
C LEU A 245 -10.06 3.05 2.89
N ILE A 246 -10.23 2.71 4.18
CA ILE A 246 -10.02 1.35 4.69
C ILE A 246 -11.00 0.35 4.04
N LYS A 247 -12.27 0.73 3.87
CA LYS A 247 -13.27 -0.12 3.21
C LYS A 247 -12.99 -0.36 1.73
N ASN A 248 -12.33 0.58 1.09
CA ASN A 248 -12.00 0.50 -0.33
C ASN A 248 -10.76 -0.36 -0.61
N ILE A 249 -9.97 -0.72 0.39
CA ILE A 249 -8.89 -1.72 0.24
C ILE A 249 -9.54 -3.05 -0.14
N ALA A 250 -9.27 -3.55 -1.35
CA ALA A 250 -9.81 -4.81 -1.81
C ALA A 250 -9.12 -6.01 -1.11
N GLU A 251 -9.73 -7.17 -1.21
CA GLU A 251 -9.18 -8.38 -0.60
C GLU A 251 -7.87 -8.81 -1.25
N GLU A 252 -7.77 -8.57 -2.55
CA GLU A 252 -6.59 -8.88 -3.36
C GLU A 252 -5.45 -7.87 -3.16
N ASP A 253 -5.77 -6.66 -2.68
CA ASP A 253 -4.76 -5.61 -2.49
C ASP A 253 -3.80 -5.96 -1.34
N ARG A 254 -2.51 -6.01 -1.60
CA ARG A 254 -1.47 -6.12 -0.58
C ARG A 254 -1.18 -4.74 0.03
N VAL A 255 -2.23 -4.18 0.59
CA VAL A 255 -2.24 -2.87 1.25
C VAL A 255 -2.76 -3.05 2.66
N LEU A 256 -2.05 -2.50 3.64
CA LEU A 256 -2.44 -2.57 5.04
C LEU A 256 -2.47 -1.17 5.65
N PHE A 257 -3.52 -0.86 6.41
CA PHE A 257 -3.63 0.35 7.21
C PHE A 257 -3.22 0.07 8.66
N ILE A 258 -2.28 0.84 9.21
CA ILE A 258 -1.80 0.70 10.59
C ILE A 258 -1.90 2.03 11.33
#